data_871373900607b68cc75d5b7e9c52e293
#
_entry.id   871373900607b68cc75d5b7e9c52e293
#
_cell.length_a   1.000
_cell.length_b   1.000
_cell.length_c   1.000
_cell.angle_alpha   90.00
_cell.angle_beta   90.00
_cell.angle_gamma   90.00
#
_symmetry.space_group_name_H-M   'P 1'
#
loop_
_entity.id
_entity.type
_entity.pdbx_description
1 polymer ?
#
loop_
_entity_poly.entity_id
_entity_poly.type
_entity_poly.pdbx_seq_one_letter_code
_entity_poly.pdbx_strand_id
1 'polypeptide(L)'
;VYPIAAVQSEWSVWSRDVENHVVPAASELGVGLVPYSPLGRGFLTGTLTRDQISSDFRGMTPRMGESWDANQQALAVVTQVADSLGATNAQVALAWLLAKGRQFGLPVVPIPGSSRAERMRENLGALKLQLDEAAMTRLDGVASLVEGSRNVVPDPRWISEGRE
;
A
#
# COMPACT_ATOMS: atom_id res chain seq x y z
N VAL A 1 -20.20 9.42 -24.17
CA VAL A 1 -19.11 9.03 -23.23
C VAL A 1 -19.76 8.80 -21.89
N TYR A 2 -19.55 7.63 -21.31
CA TYR A 2 -20.04 7.30 -19.97
C TYR A 2 -19.03 7.77 -18.92
N PRO A 3 -19.45 8.29 -17.76
CA PRO A 3 -18.57 8.67 -16.69
C PRO A 3 -17.88 7.40 -16.12
N ILE A 4 -16.58 7.50 -15.85
CA ILE A 4 -15.82 6.47 -15.16
C ILE A 4 -16.13 6.58 -13.67
N ALA A 5 -16.53 5.45 -13.02
CA ALA A 5 -16.86 5.44 -11.61
C ALA A 5 -15.61 5.34 -10.71
N ALA A 6 -14.63 4.54 -11.12
CA ALA A 6 -13.40 4.33 -10.36
C ALA A 6 -12.24 3.89 -11.26
N VAL A 7 -11.02 4.18 -10.82
CA VAL A 7 -9.76 3.68 -11.40
C VAL A 7 -9.14 2.70 -10.41
N GLN A 8 -8.56 1.61 -10.90
CA GLN A 8 -7.79 0.68 -10.09
C GLN A 8 -6.30 0.86 -10.38
N SER A 9 -5.51 1.12 -9.33
CA SER A 9 -4.05 1.24 -9.42
C SER A 9 -3.39 0.68 -8.17
N GLU A 10 -2.08 0.36 -8.23
CA GLU A 10 -1.34 0.00 -7.02
C GLU A 10 -1.16 1.24 -6.15
N TRP A 11 -1.60 1.16 -4.89
CA TRP A 11 -1.36 2.21 -3.92
C TRP A 11 -1.24 1.63 -2.52
N SER A 12 -0.20 2.03 -1.82
CA SER A 12 0.07 1.61 -0.46
C SER A 12 1.10 2.53 0.19
N VAL A 13 1.36 2.33 1.48
CA VAL A 13 2.37 3.07 2.23
C VAL A 13 3.75 3.07 1.54
N TRP A 14 4.09 2.03 0.77
CA TRP A 14 5.37 1.87 0.11
C TRP A 14 5.35 1.95 -1.42
N SER A 15 4.18 2.10 -2.06
CA SER A 15 4.01 2.31 -3.52
C SER A 15 3.11 3.52 -3.72
N ARG A 16 3.71 4.65 -4.08
CA ARG A 16 3.03 5.96 -4.09
C ARG A 16 3.06 6.68 -5.43
N ASP A 17 3.54 6.03 -6.48
CA ASP A 17 3.68 6.61 -7.83
C ASP A 17 2.36 7.21 -8.33
N VAL A 18 1.25 6.55 -8.01
CA VAL A 18 -0.11 6.98 -8.35
C VAL A 18 -0.47 8.39 -7.84
N GLU A 19 0.21 8.87 -6.80
CA GLU A 19 -0.03 10.21 -6.24
C GLU A 19 0.49 11.34 -7.14
N ASN A 20 1.37 11.04 -8.10
CA ASN A 20 1.92 12.07 -8.98
C ASN A 20 0.90 12.56 -10.02
N HIS A 21 0.07 11.68 -10.55
CA HIS A 21 -0.83 12.00 -11.67
C HIS A 21 -2.23 11.43 -11.52
N VAL A 22 -2.38 10.15 -11.14
CA VAL A 22 -3.68 9.47 -11.12
C VAL A 22 -4.55 10.00 -9.98
N VAL A 23 -4.02 10.13 -8.78
CA VAL A 23 -4.77 10.63 -7.61
C VAL A 23 -5.27 12.06 -7.82
N PRO A 24 -4.44 13.03 -8.27
CA PRO A 24 -4.90 14.38 -8.58
C PRO A 24 -5.99 14.40 -9.65
N ALA A 25 -5.81 13.67 -10.75
CA ALA A 25 -6.79 13.61 -11.83
C ALA A 25 -8.11 12.97 -11.37
N ALA A 26 -8.04 11.89 -10.59
CA ALA A 26 -9.21 11.23 -10.02
C ALA A 26 -9.99 12.16 -9.09
N SER A 27 -9.29 12.91 -8.24
CA SER A 27 -9.89 13.91 -7.35
C SER A 27 -10.59 15.01 -8.14
N GLU A 28 -9.93 15.58 -9.17
CA GLU A 28 -10.50 16.64 -10.02
C GLU A 28 -11.77 16.17 -10.76
N LEU A 29 -11.76 14.91 -11.23
CA LEU A 29 -12.86 14.34 -12.00
C LEU A 29 -13.95 13.67 -11.16
N GLY A 30 -13.82 13.64 -9.83
CA GLY A 30 -14.75 12.95 -8.93
C GLY A 30 -14.78 11.43 -9.12
N VAL A 31 -13.66 10.83 -9.54
CA VAL A 31 -13.50 9.38 -9.80
C VAL A 31 -12.93 8.72 -8.56
N GLY A 32 -13.51 7.60 -8.11
CA GLY A 32 -12.99 6.82 -6.99
C GLY A 32 -11.70 6.07 -7.32
N LEU A 33 -10.91 5.73 -6.28
CA LEU A 33 -9.71 4.91 -6.44
C LEU A 33 -9.86 3.56 -5.73
N VAL A 34 -9.47 2.48 -6.41
CA VAL A 34 -9.48 1.12 -5.91
C VAL A 34 -8.03 0.63 -5.79
N PRO A 35 -7.35 0.86 -4.65
CA PRO A 35 -5.98 0.41 -4.44
C PRO A 35 -5.87 -1.11 -4.43
N TYR A 36 -5.12 -1.67 -5.39
CA TYR A 36 -4.72 -3.08 -5.30
C TYR A 36 -3.37 -3.20 -4.57
N SER A 37 -3.06 -4.40 -4.07
CA SER A 37 -1.88 -4.67 -3.23
C SER A 37 -1.69 -3.69 -2.06
N PRO A 38 -2.76 -3.27 -1.35
CA PRO A 38 -2.68 -2.26 -0.30
C PRO A 38 -1.78 -2.67 0.88
N LEU A 39 -1.51 -3.97 1.02
CA LEU A 39 -0.62 -4.56 2.03
C LEU A 39 0.75 -4.96 1.44
N GLY A 40 1.14 -4.42 0.30
CA GLY A 40 2.42 -4.71 -0.33
C GLY A 40 2.61 -6.21 -0.59
N ARG A 41 1.60 -6.88 -1.16
CA ARG A 41 1.61 -8.33 -1.41
C ARG A 41 1.86 -9.17 -0.14
N GLY A 42 1.52 -8.62 1.03
CA GLY A 42 1.68 -9.23 2.34
C GLY A 42 2.91 -8.77 3.12
N PHE A 43 3.89 -8.12 2.52
CA PHE A 43 5.10 -7.67 3.20
C PHE A 43 4.79 -6.70 4.36
N LEU A 44 3.93 -5.73 4.11
CA LEU A 44 3.56 -4.71 5.10
C LEU A 44 2.79 -5.26 6.31
N THR A 45 2.34 -6.51 6.28
CA THR A 45 1.71 -7.14 7.44
C THR A 45 2.71 -7.49 8.55
N GLY A 46 4.00 -7.62 8.22
CA GLY A 46 5.04 -8.07 9.14
C GLY A 46 4.98 -9.57 9.49
N THR A 47 4.06 -10.32 8.90
CA THR A 47 3.89 -11.77 9.15
C THR A 47 4.44 -12.65 8.05
N LEU A 48 4.87 -12.04 6.94
CA LEU A 48 5.46 -12.75 5.82
C LEU A 48 6.94 -13.02 6.08
N THR A 49 7.40 -14.22 5.77
CA THR A 49 8.82 -14.59 5.87
C THR A 49 9.44 -14.75 4.49
N ARG A 50 10.76 -14.60 4.41
CA ARG A 50 11.51 -14.78 3.16
C ARG A 50 11.33 -16.18 2.58
N ASP A 51 11.31 -17.20 3.43
CA ASP A 51 11.12 -18.59 3.00
C ASP A 51 9.75 -18.82 2.35
N GLN A 52 8.72 -18.16 2.85
CA GLN A 52 7.36 -18.28 2.29
C GLN A 52 7.22 -17.72 0.88
N ILE A 53 8.09 -16.80 0.48
CA ILE A 53 8.07 -16.19 -0.86
C ILE A 53 9.13 -16.72 -1.79
N SER A 54 10.09 -17.50 -1.30
CA SER A 54 11.23 -17.99 -2.08
C SER A 54 10.83 -18.83 -3.30
N SER A 55 9.67 -19.49 -3.23
CA SER A 55 9.15 -20.35 -4.29
C SER A 55 8.02 -19.70 -5.12
N ASP A 56 7.69 -18.44 -4.87
CA ASP A 56 6.64 -17.75 -5.62
C ASP A 56 7.15 -16.47 -6.33
N PHE A 57 6.30 -15.88 -7.18
CA PHE A 57 6.65 -14.71 -7.97
C PHE A 57 7.09 -13.50 -7.14
N ARG A 58 6.71 -13.43 -5.86
CA ARG A 58 7.07 -12.32 -4.98
C ARG A 58 8.56 -12.29 -4.70
N GLY A 59 9.16 -13.47 -4.45
CA GLY A 59 10.60 -13.61 -4.25
C GLY A 59 11.42 -13.27 -5.49
N MET A 60 10.82 -13.31 -6.68
CA MET A 60 11.46 -12.93 -7.93
C MET A 60 11.49 -11.41 -8.17
N THR A 61 10.69 -10.65 -7.43
CA THR A 61 10.69 -9.18 -7.56
C THR A 61 11.89 -8.58 -6.84
N PRO A 62 12.62 -7.60 -7.40
CA PRO A 62 13.75 -6.97 -6.72
C PRO A 62 13.38 -6.47 -5.32
N ARG A 63 12.21 -5.85 -5.15
CA ARG A 63 11.71 -5.31 -3.89
C ARG A 63 11.59 -6.35 -2.78
N MET A 64 11.12 -7.56 -3.08
CA MET A 64 10.88 -8.61 -2.08
C MET A 64 11.92 -9.73 -2.11
N GLY A 65 12.73 -9.81 -3.16
CA GLY A 65 13.85 -10.73 -3.28
C GLY A 65 15.17 -10.11 -2.80
N GLU A 66 15.82 -9.37 -3.67
CA GLU A 66 17.14 -8.78 -3.43
C GLU A 66 17.13 -7.75 -2.29
N SER A 67 16.11 -6.87 -2.29
CA SER A 67 15.99 -5.78 -1.31
C SER A 67 15.18 -6.15 -0.06
N TRP A 68 14.92 -7.44 0.18
CA TRP A 68 14.14 -7.89 1.35
C TRP A 68 14.66 -7.33 2.67
N ASP A 69 15.96 -7.45 2.91
CA ASP A 69 16.57 -7.04 4.18
C ASP A 69 16.61 -5.51 4.32
N ALA A 70 16.89 -4.79 3.24
CA ALA A 70 16.85 -3.32 3.21
C ALA A 70 15.44 -2.81 3.53
N ASN A 71 14.41 -3.44 2.96
CA ASN A 71 13.02 -3.05 3.15
C ASN A 71 12.45 -3.36 4.55
N GLN A 72 13.17 -4.11 5.40
CA GLN A 72 12.78 -4.25 6.81
C GLN A 72 12.73 -2.90 7.54
N GLN A 73 13.52 -1.91 7.11
CA GLN A 73 13.47 -0.56 7.67
C GLN A 73 12.11 0.12 7.40
N ALA A 74 11.60 -0.02 6.19
CA ALA A 74 10.28 0.48 5.81
C ALA A 74 9.18 -0.21 6.64
N LEU A 75 9.25 -1.54 6.80
CA LEU A 75 8.33 -2.29 7.63
C LEU A 75 8.40 -1.88 9.10
N ALA A 76 9.59 -1.64 9.65
CA ALA A 76 9.78 -1.24 11.04
C ALA A 76 9.03 0.07 11.38
N VAL A 77 8.96 1.04 10.46
CA VAL A 77 8.17 2.27 10.65
C VAL A 77 6.68 1.94 10.80
N VAL A 78 6.15 1.07 9.94
CA VAL A 78 4.73 0.66 10.01
C VAL A 78 4.47 -0.06 11.33
N THR A 79 5.36 -0.97 11.75
CA THR A 79 5.25 -1.71 13.01
C THR A 79 5.25 -0.78 14.22
N GLN A 80 6.16 0.17 14.28
CA GLN A 80 6.21 1.13 15.39
C GLN A 80 4.94 1.99 15.50
N VAL A 81 4.34 2.38 14.37
CA VAL A 81 3.05 3.08 14.39
C VAL A 81 1.94 2.14 14.86
N ALA A 82 1.93 0.90 14.39
CA ALA A 82 0.95 -0.11 14.79
C ALA A 82 1.00 -0.38 16.31
N ASP A 83 2.20 -0.60 16.85
CA ASP A 83 2.43 -0.82 18.27
C ASP A 83 1.93 0.36 19.12
N SER A 84 2.22 1.59 18.68
CA SER A 84 1.78 2.80 19.42
C SER A 84 0.25 2.96 19.48
N LEU A 85 -0.46 2.35 18.53
CA LEU A 85 -1.92 2.43 18.43
C LEU A 85 -2.64 1.15 18.91
N GLY A 86 -1.89 0.13 19.35
CA GLY A 86 -2.45 -1.18 19.68
C GLY A 86 -3.16 -1.85 18.51
N ALA A 87 -2.69 -1.60 17.30
CA ALA A 87 -3.27 -2.10 16.04
C ALA A 87 -2.32 -3.07 15.33
N THR A 88 -2.81 -3.77 14.32
CA THR A 88 -1.94 -4.55 13.44
C THR A 88 -1.36 -3.69 12.31
N ASN A 89 -0.22 -4.11 11.77
CA ASN A 89 0.39 -3.46 10.62
C ASN A 89 -0.59 -3.37 9.43
N ALA A 90 -1.37 -4.42 9.21
CA ALA A 90 -2.39 -4.45 8.16
C ALA A 90 -3.45 -3.36 8.36
N GLN A 91 -3.93 -3.19 9.60
CA GLN A 91 -4.89 -2.15 9.94
C GLN A 91 -4.32 -0.76 9.72
N VAL A 92 -3.07 -0.51 10.13
CA VAL A 92 -2.39 0.77 9.94
C VAL A 92 -2.21 1.08 8.44
N ALA A 93 -1.73 0.13 7.64
CA ALA A 93 -1.55 0.31 6.21
C ALA A 93 -2.88 0.63 5.48
N LEU A 94 -3.96 -0.04 5.84
CA LEU A 94 -5.28 0.23 5.29
C LEU A 94 -5.87 1.56 5.78
N ALA A 95 -5.72 1.88 7.08
CA ALA A 95 -6.18 3.15 7.64
C ALA A 95 -5.47 4.34 7.01
N TRP A 96 -4.17 4.19 6.68
CA TRP A 96 -3.41 5.19 5.96
C TRP A 96 -4.04 5.49 4.58
N LEU A 97 -4.36 4.46 3.78
CA LEU A 97 -5.03 4.63 2.48
C LEU A 97 -6.37 5.37 2.62
N LEU A 98 -7.17 5.00 3.61
CA LEU A 98 -8.44 5.66 3.87
C LEU A 98 -8.25 7.13 4.29
N ALA A 99 -7.21 7.42 5.08
CA ALA A 99 -6.85 8.78 5.46
C ALA A 99 -6.36 9.60 4.25
N LYS A 100 -5.55 9.01 3.37
CA LYS A 100 -5.13 9.65 2.12
C LYS A 100 -6.32 9.96 1.21
N GLY A 101 -7.28 9.04 1.09
CA GLY A 101 -8.53 9.31 0.36
C GLY A 101 -9.25 10.56 0.87
N ARG A 102 -9.39 10.69 2.19
CA ARG A 102 -9.98 11.90 2.80
C ARG A 102 -9.14 13.14 2.52
N GLN A 103 -7.82 13.04 2.60
CA GLN A 103 -6.89 14.14 2.35
C GLN A 103 -7.00 14.67 0.91
N PHE A 104 -7.13 13.77 -0.07
CA PHE A 104 -7.27 14.11 -1.49
C PHE A 104 -8.72 14.36 -1.92
N GLY A 105 -9.69 14.20 -1.01
CA GLY A 105 -11.11 14.44 -1.31
C GLY A 105 -11.72 13.44 -2.28
N LEU A 106 -11.22 12.19 -2.34
CA LEU A 106 -11.74 11.16 -3.23
C LEU A 106 -12.13 9.87 -2.48
N PRO A 107 -13.14 9.12 -2.96
CA PRO A 107 -13.47 7.81 -2.42
C PRO A 107 -12.34 6.82 -2.67
N VAL A 108 -11.88 6.13 -1.62
CA VAL A 108 -10.84 5.10 -1.70
C VAL A 108 -11.38 3.79 -1.14
N VAL A 109 -11.31 2.72 -1.95
CA VAL A 109 -11.77 1.37 -1.58
C VAL A 109 -10.63 0.39 -1.76
N PRO A 110 -9.77 0.18 -0.73
CA PRO A 110 -8.68 -0.80 -0.81
C PRO A 110 -9.22 -2.22 -0.98
N ILE A 111 -8.51 -3.04 -1.77
CA ILE A 111 -8.87 -4.43 -2.03
C ILE A 111 -7.80 -5.40 -1.49
N PRO A 112 -7.67 -5.55 -0.16
CA PRO A 112 -6.71 -6.48 0.43
C PRO A 112 -7.14 -7.93 0.16
N GLY A 113 -6.33 -8.67 -0.58
CA GLY A 113 -6.59 -10.09 -0.86
C GLY A 113 -6.42 -10.94 0.40
N SER A 114 -7.39 -11.84 0.66
CA SER A 114 -7.30 -12.82 1.75
C SER A 114 -8.13 -14.05 1.45
N SER A 115 -7.58 -15.23 1.85
CA SER A 115 -8.30 -16.51 1.86
C SER A 115 -8.84 -16.88 3.25
N ARG A 116 -8.64 -16.02 4.27
CA ARG A 116 -9.04 -16.29 5.66
C ARG A 116 -10.04 -15.26 6.15
N ALA A 117 -11.18 -15.71 6.66
CA ALA A 117 -12.23 -14.83 7.18
C ALA A 117 -11.76 -13.98 8.37
N GLU A 118 -10.85 -14.51 9.21
CA GLU A 118 -10.28 -13.79 10.33
C GLU A 118 -9.51 -12.55 9.90
N ARG A 119 -8.69 -12.68 8.82
CA ARG A 119 -7.96 -11.54 8.24
C ARG A 119 -8.90 -10.51 7.64
N MET A 120 -10.01 -10.94 7.05
CA MET A 120 -11.02 -10.01 6.55
C MET A 120 -11.62 -9.17 7.69
N ARG A 121 -11.94 -9.82 8.83
CA ARG A 121 -12.45 -9.12 10.02
C ARG A 121 -11.39 -8.19 10.63
N GLU A 122 -10.13 -8.65 10.69
CA GLU A 122 -9.00 -7.83 11.12
C GLU A 122 -8.88 -6.57 10.26
N ASN A 123 -8.85 -6.72 8.94
CA ASN A 123 -8.73 -5.61 7.99
C ASN A 123 -9.86 -4.58 8.14
N LEU A 124 -11.10 -5.02 8.43
CA LEU A 124 -12.21 -4.12 8.70
C LEU A 124 -11.99 -3.25 9.95
N GLY A 125 -11.13 -3.67 10.87
CA GLY A 125 -10.72 -2.85 12.02
C GLY A 125 -10.05 -1.53 11.62
N ALA A 126 -9.45 -1.47 10.43
CA ALA A 126 -8.86 -0.25 9.88
C ALA A 126 -9.86 0.91 9.77
N LEU A 127 -11.15 0.62 9.57
CA LEU A 127 -12.21 1.63 9.48
C LEU A 127 -12.41 2.42 10.79
N LYS A 128 -12.01 1.86 11.93
CA LYS A 128 -12.14 2.46 13.26
C LYS A 128 -10.85 3.14 13.72
N LEU A 129 -9.73 2.87 13.02
CA LEU A 129 -8.43 3.39 13.38
C LEU A 129 -8.29 4.84 12.89
N GLN A 130 -7.92 5.73 13.80
CA GLN A 130 -7.61 7.11 13.48
C GLN A 130 -6.09 7.32 13.59
N LEU A 131 -5.51 7.78 12.50
CA LEU A 131 -4.09 8.16 12.44
C LEU A 131 -4.01 9.66 12.68
N ASP A 132 -3.24 10.07 13.69
CA ASP A 132 -2.92 11.47 13.92
C ASP A 132 -1.88 11.98 12.90
N GLU A 133 -1.60 13.27 12.93
CA GLU A 133 -0.66 13.92 12.01
C GLU A 133 0.76 13.34 12.14
N ALA A 134 1.18 12.99 13.35
CA ALA A 134 2.50 12.41 13.58
C ALA A 134 2.61 11.01 12.96
N ALA A 135 1.60 10.16 13.13
CA ALA A 135 1.52 8.85 12.50
C ALA A 135 1.48 8.96 10.97
N MET A 136 0.67 9.88 10.43
CA MET A 136 0.58 10.11 8.98
C MET A 136 1.94 10.57 8.42
N THR A 137 2.61 11.51 9.06
CA THR A 137 3.94 11.99 8.63
C THR A 137 4.97 10.87 8.59
N ARG A 138 4.99 10.00 9.62
CA ARG A 138 5.90 8.85 9.65
C ARG A 138 5.60 7.86 8.54
N LEU A 139 4.33 7.54 8.32
CA LEU A 139 3.91 6.62 7.26
C LEU A 139 4.14 7.19 5.86
N ASP A 140 3.96 8.49 5.68
CA ASP A 140 4.26 9.19 4.42
C ASP A 140 5.75 9.12 4.06
N GLY A 141 6.64 9.01 5.03
CA GLY A 141 8.08 8.82 4.83
C GLY A 141 8.49 7.39 4.41
N VAL A 142 7.62 6.39 4.55
CA VAL A 142 7.98 4.97 4.30
C VAL A 142 8.46 4.72 2.88
N ALA A 143 7.82 5.33 1.88
CA ALA A 143 8.15 5.10 0.48
C ALA A 143 9.59 5.49 0.12
N SER A 144 10.16 6.50 0.80
CA SER A 144 11.56 6.94 0.60
C SER A 144 12.61 5.93 1.11
N LEU A 145 12.19 4.98 1.94
CA LEU A 145 13.05 3.91 2.50
C LEU A 145 13.00 2.64 1.64
N VAL A 146 12.14 2.60 0.61
CA VAL A 146 11.90 1.38 -0.16
C VAL A 146 12.89 1.24 -1.30
N GLU A 147 13.53 0.09 -1.37
CA GLU A 147 14.44 -0.29 -2.44
C GLU A 147 13.84 -1.36 -3.36
N GLY A 148 14.28 -1.33 -4.60
CA GLY A 148 13.93 -2.34 -5.61
C GLY A 148 12.57 -2.13 -6.28
N SER A 149 12.53 -2.54 -7.56
CA SER A 149 11.30 -2.51 -8.35
C SER A 149 10.27 -3.51 -7.84
N ARG A 150 9.01 -3.12 -7.92
CA ARG A 150 7.86 -4.00 -7.64
C ARG A 150 7.62 -5.06 -8.72
N ASN A 151 8.20 -4.90 -9.90
CA ASN A 151 8.02 -5.77 -11.05
C ASN A 151 9.27 -6.62 -11.29
N VAL A 152 9.07 -7.87 -11.71
CA VAL A 152 10.16 -8.82 -12.05
C VAL A 152 10.93 -8.34 -13.25
N VAL A 153 10.25 -7.76 -14.23
CA VAL A 153 10.87 -7.18 -15.44
C VAL A 153 10.64 -5.68 -15.39
N PRO A 154 11.69 -4.87 -15.52
CA PRO A 154 11.56 -3.42 -15.68
C PRO A 154 11.04 -3.12 -17.08
N ASP A 155 9.79 -3.45 -17.36
CA ASP A 155 9.12 -3.11 -18.61
C ASP A 155 8.47 -1.74 -18.46
N PRO A 156 8.90 -0.73 -19.23
CA PRO A 156 8.31 0.62 -19.17
C PRO A 156 6.79 0.64 -19.37
N ARG A 157 6.24 -0.39 -20.00
CA ARG A 157 4.79 -0.55 -20.18
C ARG A 157 4.04 -0.92 -18.90
N TRP A 158 4.76 -1.46 -17.89
CA TRP A 158 4.23 -1.90 -16.60
C TRP A 158 4.70 -1.03 -15.43
N ILE A 159 5.60 -0.10 -15.71
CA ILE A 159 6.11 0.83 -14.71
C ILE A 159 5.21 2.07 -14.79
N SER A 160 4.61 2.42 -13.69
CA SER A 160 3.82 3.66 -13.57
C SER A 160 4.69 4.91 -13.71
N GLU A 161 5.97 4.82 -13.40
CA GLU A 161 6.95 5.88 -13.64
C GLU A 161 6.93 6.29 -15.13
N GLY A 162 6.44 7.48 -15.41
CA GLY A 162 6.28 8.02 -16.76
C GLY A 162 4.92 7.79 -17.42
N ARG A 163 3.98 7.11 -16.74
CA ARG A 163 2.58 6.99 -17.15
C ARG A 163 1.60 7.60 -16.15
N GLU A 164 2.04 7.81 -14.93
CA GLU A 164 1.27 8.37 -13.82
C GLU A 164 1.73 9.78 -13.48
#